data_2807f3f8eb399db97b744c87fab802cf
#
_entry.id   2807f3f8eb399db97b744c87fab802cf
#
_cell.length_a   1.000
_cell.length_b   1.000
_cell.length_c   1.000
_cell.angle_alpha   90.00
_cell.angle_beta   90.00
_cell.angle_gamma   90.00
#
_symmetry.space_group_name_H-M   'P 1'
#
loop_
_entity.id
_entity.type
_entity.pdbx_description
1 polymer ?
#
loop_
_entity_poly.entity_id
_entity_poly.type
_entity_poly.pdbx_seq_one_letter_code
_entity_poly.pdbx_strand_id
1 'polypeptide(L)'
;MPRSVLFLFAAASLVAAPKKAPADKAPPAPYVPSEGGSLPASLFQLPEGLEVTLWARSPMLANPTNIDFDAQGRLWVNEGVNYRTYNKGGKRRPEGDRVIVLSDTKGQGFADSVQTFVQNPEWTSPLGIAVIDNVVYVSHAPTITKYVDVNRDGKFDAAVDQQETFLTGFGGQDHDHSLHAVVAGPDGKLYINSGNCGAVVTDKSGKTFRVTSNYVDERGGKWPFDARANIGTKSDDGFVWSSGFSGRLNADGTGLEILGNGYRNSYESRGT
;
A
#
# COMPACT_ATOMS: atom_id res chain seq x y z
N MET A 1 12.46 82.27 -3.47
CA MET A 1 12.30 81.37 -2.29
C MET A 1 11.45 80.18 -2.72
N PRO A 2 11.97 79.01 -2.92
CA PRO A 2 11.19 77.83 -3.23
C PRO A 2 10.67 77.16 -1.94
N ARG A 3 9.40 76.86 -1.93
CA ARG A 3 8.74 76.09 -0.85
C ARG A 3 9.00 74.59 -1.02
N SER A 4 9.71 73.99 -0.06
CA SER A 4 9.90 72.56 0.01
C SER A 4 8.62 71.86 0.53
N VAL A 5 8.05 70.98 -0.26
CA VAL A 5 6.94 70.10 0.14
C VAL A 5 7.53 68.82 0.69
N LEU A 6 7.28 68.55 1.97
CA LEU A 6 7.72 67.28 2.67
C LEU A 6 6.61 66.24 2.50
N PHE A 7 6.89 65.16 1.78
CA PHE A 7 6.01 64.00 1.72
C PHE A 7 6.33 63.04 2.87
N LEU A 8 5.39 62.87 3.80
CA LEU A 8 5.45 61.87 4.86
C LEU A 8 4.88 60.53 4.31
N PHE A 9 5.71 59.54 4.09
CA PHE A 9 5.24 58.18 3.82
C PHE A 9 4.98 57.48 5.14
N ALA A 10 3.70 57.23 5.46
CA ALA A 10 3.31 56.33 6.55
C ALA A 10 3.41 54.88 6.06
N ALA A 11 4.40 54.13 6.53
CA ALA A 11 4.48 52.70 6.31
C ALA A 11 3.51 51.98 7.28
N ALA A 12 2.39 51.52 6.76
CA ALA A 12 1.50 50.63 7.51
C ALA A 12 2.08 49.19 7.50
N SER A 13 2.64 48.80 8.65
CA SER A 13 3.05 47.40 8.87
C SER A 13 1.80 46.52 9.04
N LEU A 14 1.45 45.72 8.03
CA LEU A 14 0.47 44.64 8.18
C LEU A 14 1.07 43.56 9.07
N VAL A 15 0.71 43.53 10.34
CA VAL A 15 0.97 42.41 11.22
C VAL A 15 -0.03 41.30 10.84
N ALA A 16 0.44 40.27 10.17
CA ALA A 16 -0.37 39.10 9.88
C ALA A 16 -0.81 38.44 11.22
N ALA A 17 -2.12 38.25 11.38
CA ALA A 17 -2.64 37.53 12.53
C ALA A 17 -2.02 36.11 12.61
N PRO A 18 -1.68 35.63 13.81
CA PRO A 18 -1.11 34.28 13.95
C PRO A 18 -2.09 33.23 13.42
N LYS A 19 -1.64 32.39 12.50
CA LYS A 19 -2.41 31.22 12.06
C LYS A 19 -2.71 30.38 13.29
N LYS A 20 -4.02 30.18 13.56
CA LYS A 20 -4.47 29.29 14.63
C LYS A 20 -3.85 27.92 14.41
N ALA A 21 -3.10 27.41 15.36
CA ALA A 21 -2.57 26.05 15.32
C ALA A 21 -3.73 25.08 15.08
N PRO A 22 -3.56 24.01 14.26
CA PRO A 22 -4.59 23.01 14.14
C PRO A 22 -4.92 22.47 15.52
N ALA A 23 -6.21 22.42 15.85
CA ALA A 23 -6.66 21.86 17.11
C ALA A 23 -6.13 20.43 17.22
N ASP A 24 -5.46 20.13 18.34
CA ASP A 24 -5.04 18.77 18.65
C ASP A 24 -6.26 17.84 18.50
N LYS A 25 -6.25 17.02 17.47
CA LYS A 25 -7.31 16.02 17.29
C LYS A 25 -7.08 14.96 18.36
N ALA A 26 -8.11 14.68 19.14
CA ALA A 26 -8.09 13.56 20.06
C ALA A 26 -7.65 12.28 19.33
N PRO A 27 -6.85 11.42 19.95
CA PRO A 27 -6.45 10.16 19.36
C PRO A 27 -7.71 9.39 18.91
N PRO A 28 -7.66 8.69 17.76
CA PRO A 28 -8.81 7.93 17.31
C PRO A 28 -9.17 6.86 18.31
N ALA A 29 -10.47 6.58 18.45
CA ALA A 29 -10.93 5.49 19.27
C ALA A 29 -10.31 4.16 18.79
N PRO A 30 -9.99 3.22 19.70
CA PRO A 30 -9.51 1.90 19.31
C PRO A 30 -10.43 1.27 18.28
N TYR A 31 -9.84 0.63 17.28
CA TYR A 31 -10.61 -0.08 16.26
C TYR A 31 -11.29 -1.31 16.91
N VAL A 32 -12.62 -1.31 16.89
CA VAL A 32 -13.43 -2.49 17.23
C VAL A 32 -14.05 -2.98 15.93
N PRO A 33 -13.76 -4.21 15.47
CA PRO A 33 -14.43 -4.78 14.31
C PRO A 33 -15.94 -4.77 14.53
N SER A 34 -16.70 -4.18 13.61
CA SER A 34 -18.17 -4.26 13.67
C SER A 34 -18.60 -5.67 13.30
N GLU A 35 -19.57 -6.22 14.00
CA GLU A 35 -20.29 -7.40 13.51
C GLU A 35 -21.05 -6.99 12.24
N GLY A 36 -20.46 -7.24 11.07
CA GLY A 36 -21.07 -6.93 9.79
C GLY A 36 -22.34 -7.76 9.59
N GLY A 37 -23.43 -7.11 9.27
CA GLY A 37 -24.60 -7.82 8.75
C GLY A 37 -24.22 -8.52 7.43
N SER A 38 -24.73 -9.73 7.20
CA SER A 38 -24.60 -10.38 5.90
C SER A 38 -25.53 -9.71 4.90
N LEU A 39 -24.99 -9.36 3.72
CA LEU A 39 -25.84 -8.97 2.60
C LEU A 39 -26.52 -10.24 2.05
N PRO A 40 -27.87 -10.20 1.82
CA PRO A 40 -28.55 -11.34 1.24
C PRO A 40 -28.06 -11.60 -0.19
N ALA A 41 -27.91 -12.86 -0.56
CA ALA A 41 -27.44 -13.28 -1.89
C ALA A 41 -28.30 -12.68 -3.03
N SER A 42 -29.58 -12.41 -2.76
CA SER A 42 -30.52 -11.78 -3.71
C SER A 42 -30.14 -10.36 -4.15
N LEU A 43 -29.18 -9.71 -3.47
CA LEU A 43 -28.66 -8.41 -3.90
C LEU A 43 -27.59 -8.52 -5.00
N PHE A 44 -27.12 -9.73 -5.31
CA PHE A 44 -26.11 -9.96 -6.33
C PHE A 44 -26.77 -10.40 -7.64
N GLN A 45 -26.38 -9.78 -8.74
CA GLN A 45 -26.76 -10.23 -10.08
C GLN A 45 -25.70 -11.20 -10.59
N LEU A 46 -26.04 -12.46 -10.69
CA LEU A 46 -25.12 -13.50 -11.08
C LEU A 46 -25.51 -14.08 -12.46
N PRO A 47 -24.52 -14.46 -13.28
CA PRO A 47 -24.78 -15.30 -14.45
C PRO A 47 -25.40 -16.65 -14.06
N GLU A 48 -26.10 -17.27 -15.00
CA GLU A 48 -26.66 -18.61 -14.81
C GLU A 48 -25.57 -19.62 -14.45
N GLY A 49 -25.85 -20.49 -13.48
CA GLY A 49 -24.91 -21.50 -13.01
C GLY A 49 -23.89 -21.03 -11.97
N LEU A 50 -23.95 -19.77 -11.55
CA LEU A 50 -23.13 -19.25 -10.46
C LEU A 50 -23.98 -18.96 -9.22
N GLU A 51 -23.38 -19.13 -8.05
CA GLU A 51 -23.95 -18.74 -6.76
C GLU A 51 -22.93 -17.89 -5.97
N VAL A 52 -23.43 -17.07 -5.05
CA VAL A 52 -22.60 -16.32 -4.10
C VAL A 52 -22.89 -16.80 -2.69
N THR A 53 -21.81 -17.05 -1.94
CA THR A 53 -21.88 -17.41 -0.52
C THR A 53 -21.06 -16.44 0.30
N LEU A 54 -21.52 -16.13 1.53
CA LEU A 54 -20.73 -15.37 2.47
C LEU A 54 -19.69 -16.29 3.11
N TRP A 55 -18.43 -16.18 2.69
CA TRP A 55 -17.36 -17.08 3.13
C TRP A 55 -16.67 -16.60 4.41
N ALA A 56 -16.46 -15.27 4.57
CA ALA A 56 -15.89 -14.67 5.79
C ALA A 56 -16.45 -13.27 6.02
N ARG A 57 -16.54 -12.84 7.29
CA ARG A 57 -17.01 -11.51 7.67
C ARG A 57 -16.35 -11.03 8.97
N SER A 58 -16.51 -9.75 9.28
CA SER A 58 -16.16 -9.22 10.61
C SER A 58 -16.89 -10.01 11.71
N PRO A 59 -16.22 -10.26 12.86
CA PRO A 59 -14.90 -9.74 13.26
C PRO A 59 -13.69 -10.57 12.83
N MET A 60 -13.86 -11.63 12.01
CA MET A 60 -12.72 -12.47 11.58
C MET A 60 -11.69 -11.67 10.79
N LEU A 61 -12.15 -10.71 9.98
CA LEU A 61 -11.32 -9.81 9.21
C LEU A 61 -11.80 -8.37 9.32
N ALA A 62 -10.91 -7.42 9.02
CA ALA A 62 -11.18 -6.00 9.17
C ALA A 62 -10.49 -5.20 8.05
N ASN A 63 -11.29 -4.44 7.29
CA ASN A 63 -10.81 -3.57 6.22
C ASN A 63 -9.83 -4.27 5.26
N PRO A 64 -10.25 -5.34 4.58
CA PRO A 64 -9.39 -6.07 3.65
C PRO A 64 -8.98 -5.16 2.49
N THR A 65 -7.72 -5.22 2.10
CA THR A 65 -7.17 -4.41 1.01
C THR A 65 -6.77 -5.26 -0.20
N ASN A 66 -6.32 -6.49 0.04
CA ASN A 66 -5.98 -7.43 -1.01
C ASN A 66 -6.06 -8.87 -0.48
N ILE A 67 -6.24 -9.82 -1.37
CA ILE A 67 -6.35 -11.24 -1.04
C ILE A 67 -5.58 -12.11 -2.02
N ASP A 68 -5.11 -13.26 -1.53
CA ASP A 68 -4.57 -14.35 -2.37
C ASP A 68 -4.88 -15.70 -1.74
N PHE A 69 -4.70 -16.78 -2.49
CA PHE A 69 -4.92 -18.15 -2.04
C PHE A 69 -3.62 -18.96 -2.09
N ASP A 70 -3.40 -19.74 -1.07
CA ASP A 70 -2.33 -20.76 -1.13
C ASP A 70 -2.79 -22.08 -1.77
N ALA A 71 -1.84 -22.97 -1.96
CA ALA A 71 -2.10 -24.31 -2.56
C ALA A 71 -3.02 -25.20 -1.71
N GLN A 72 -3.24 -24.87 -0.44
CA GLN A 72 -4.16 -25.55 0.47
C GLN A 72 -5.57 -24.96 0.43
N GLY A 73 -5.80 -23.89 -0.37
CA GLY A 73 -7.07 -23.20 -0.47
C GLY A 73 -7.37 -22.26 0.72
N ARG A 74 -6.36 -21.95 1.55
CA ARG A 74 -6.51 -20.95 2.60
C ARG A 74 -6.50 -19.55 1.98
N LEU A 75 -7.32 -18.66 2.50
CA LEU A 75 -7.40 -17.27 2.07
C LEU A 75 -6.45 -16.41 2.88
N TRP A 76 -5.49 -15.80 2.21
CA TRP A 76 -4.58 -14.82 2.78
C TRP A 76 -5.10 -13.41 2.53
N VAL A 77 -5.15 -12.58 3.56
CA VAL A 77 -5.77 -11.26 3.51
C VAL A 77 -4.86 -10.21 4.13
N ASN A 78 -4.57 -9.17 3.37
CA ASN A 78 -4.03 -7.92 3.92
C ASN A 78 -5.14 -7.11 4.58
N GLU A 79 -4.89 -6.59 5.78
CA GLU A 79 -5.78 -5.66 6.46
C GLU A 79 -5.14 -4.26 6.53
N GLY A 80 -5.86 -3.24 6.03
CA GLY A 80 -5.44 -1.84 6.04
C GLY A 80 -6.28 -0.97 6.99
N VAL A 81 -6.37 -1.32 8.25
CA VAL A 81 -7.14 -0.60 9.27
C VAL A 81 -6.61 0.80 9.53
N ASN A 82 -5.29 0.96 9.43
CA ASN A 82 -4.58 2.21 9.66
C ASN A 82 -4.50 3.13 8.44
N TYR A 83 -5.23 2.81 7.39
CA TYR A 83 -5.29 3.61 6.18
C TYR A 83 -5.57 5.09 6.43
N ARG A 84 -4.74 5.99 5.84
CA ARG A 84 -4.81 7.44 5.95
C ARG A 84 -4.79 7.96 7.39
N THR A 85 -3.81 7.56 8.18
CA THR A 85 -3.63 7.98 9.57
C THR A 85 -3.58 9.51 9.72
N TYR A 86 -2.99 10.22 8.75
CA TYR A 86 -2.88 11.67 8.73
C TYR A 86 -4.24 12.39 8.71
N ASN A 87 -5.27 11.78 8.14
CA ASN A 87 -6.63 12.32 8.12
C ASN A 87 -7.47 11.91 9.34
N LYS A 88 -6.99 10.93 10.11
CA LYS A 88 -7.77 10.29 11.18
C LYS A 88 -7.23 10.56 12.58
N GLY A 89 -6.19 11.38 12.70
CA GLY A 89 -5.57 11.73 13.99
C GLY A 89 -4.69 10.63 14.57
N GLY A 90 -4.21 9.68 13.77
CA GLY A 90 -3.30 8.61 14.16
C GLY A 90 -3.79 7.21 13.82
N LYS A 91 -3.05 6.20 14.25
CA LYS A 91 -3.36 4.80 14.00
C LYS A 91 -4.58 4.34 14.79
N ARG A 92 -5.50 3.64 14.13
CA ARG A 92 -6.66 2.99 14.77
C ARG A 92 -6.29 1.66 15.42
N ARG A 93 -5.26 1.00 14.89
CA ARG A 93 -4.65 -0.22 15.42
C ARG A 93 -3.19 0.09 15.71
N PRO A 94 -2.83 0.44 16.95
CA PRO A 94 -1.46 0.83 17.33
C PRO A 94 -0.43 -0.26 17.03
N GLU A 95 -0.81 -1.53 17.11
CA GLU A 95 0.01 -2.71 16.81
C GLU A 95 0.37 -2.82 15.32
N GLY A 96 -0.23 -1.97 14.49
CA GLY A 96 -0.04 -1.93 13.05
C GLY A 96 -1.02 -2.80 12.28
N ASP A 97 -0.98 -2.66 10.97
CA ASP A 97 -1.73 -3.50 10.07
C ASP A 97 -1.09 -4.88 9.94
N ARG A 98 -1.83 -5.85 9.41
CA ARG A 98 -1.43 -7.25 9.45
C ARG A 98 -1.86 -8.02 8.20
N VAL A 99 -1.23 -9.18 8.01
CA VAL A 99 -1.69 -10.26 7.14
C VAL A 99 -2.31 -11.34 7.99
N ILE A 100 -3.49 -11.79 7.62
CA ILE A 100 -4.17 -12.92 8.25
C ILE A 100 -4.39 -14.05 7.25
N VAL A 101 -4.50 -15.26 7.78
CA VAL A 101 -4.84 -16.49 7.04
C VAL A 101 -6.17 -16.99 7.56
N LEU A 102 -7.14 -17.12 6.68
CA LEU A 102 -8.47 -17.66 6.95
C LEU A 102 -8.60 -19.07 6.38
N SER A 103 -9.24 -19.96 7.12
CA SER A 103 -9.42 -21.36 6.71
C SER A 103 -10.82 -21.84 7.02
N ASP A 104 -11.35 -22.70 6.14
CA ASP A 104 -12.48 -23.57 6.42
C ASP A 104 -11.94 -24.93 6.88
N THR A 105 -11.76 -25.09 8.19
CA THR A 105 -11.15 -26.30 8.74
C THR A 105 -12.11 -27.50 8.77
N LYS A 106 -13.40 -27.27 8.58
CA LYS A 106 -14.46 -28.27 8.65
C LYS A 106 -15.08 -28.62 7.30
N GLY A 107 -14.67 -27.92 6.22
CA GLY A 107 -15.22 -28.14 4.88
C GLY A 107 -16.69 -27.76 4.76
N GLN A 108 -17.11 -26.69 5.44
CA GLN A 108 -18.52 -26.28 5.51
C GLN A 108 -18.86 -25.15 4.53
N GLY A 109 -17.91 -24.68 3.73
CA GLY A 109 -18.09 -23.65 2.72
C GLY A 109 -17.94 -22.22 3.23
N PHE A 110 -17.44 -22.02 4.46
CA PHE A 110 -17.12 -20.73 5.03
C PHE A 110 -15.98 -20.83 6.05
N ALA A 111 -15.24 -19.74 6.25
CA ALA A 111 -14.13 -19.70 7.19
C ALA A 111 -14.60 -19.89 8.64
N ASP A 112 -13.92 -20.76 9.36
CA ASP A 112 -14.15 -21.02 10.79
C ASP A 112 -12.87 -20.82 11.63
N SER A 113 -11.76 -20.49 10.98
CA SER A 113 -10.47 -20.22 11.64
C SER A 113 -9.83 -18.96 11.06
N VAL A 114 -9.16 -18.20 11.92
CA VAL A 114 -8.34 -17.04 11.57
C VAL A 114 -7.03 -17.09 12.34
N GLN A 115 -5.93 -16.89 11.61
CA GLN A 115 -4.59 -16.81 12.16
C GLN A 115 -3.89 -15.56 11.64
N THR A 116 -3.19 -14.82 12.51
CA THR A 116 -2.31 -13.74 12.06
C THR A 116 -1.00 -14.34 11.57
N PHE A 117 -0.67 -14.10 10.31
CA PHE A 117 0.64 -14.48 9.75
C PHE A 117 1.71 -13.51 10.25
N VAL A 118 1.56 -12.21 9.97
CA VAL A 118 2.47 -11.17 10.42
C VAL A 118 1.69 -9.89 10.73
N GLN A 119 2.12 -9.17 11.75
CA GLN A 119 1.62 -7.85 12.12
C GLN A 119 2.82 -6.93 12.37
N ASN A 120 2.76 -5.70 11.86
CA ASN A 120 3.87 -4.79 11.97
C ASN A 120 3.38 -3.39 12.37
N PRO A 121 3.87 -2.83 13.51
CA PRO A 121 3.46 -1.52 13.99
C PRO A 121 3.78 -0.37 13.02
N GLU A 122 4.73 -0.55 12.11
CA GLU A 122 5.05 0.47 11.10
C GLU A 122 4.12 0.45 9.89
N TRP A 123 3.31 -0.60 9.72
CA TRP A 123 2.41 -0.68 8.58
C TRP A 123 1.19 0.21 8.74
N THR A 124 0.86 0.89 7.65
CA THR A 124 -0.27 1.82 7.55
C THR A 124 -1.06 1.62 6.26
N SER A 125 -1.30 0.45 5.84
CA SER A 125 -2.01 0.01 4.64
C SER A 125 -1.12 -0.87 3.75
N PRO A 126 -0.95 -2.12 4.07
CA PRO A 126 -0.48 -3.09 3.09
C PRO A 126 -1.56 -3.24 2.01
N LEU A 127 -1.19 -3.05 0.73
CA LEU A 127 -2.14 -2.96 -0.39
C LEU A 127 -2.03 -4.11 -1.39
N GLY A 128 -0.99 -4.95 -1.28
CA GLY A 128 -0.83 -6.09 -2.18
C GLY A 128 -0.23 -7.31 -1.48
N ILE A 129 -0.68 -8.48 -1.88
CA ILE A 129 -0.17 -9.77 -1.40
C ILE A 129 -0.05 -10.75 -2.56
N ALA A 130 1.04 -11.52 -2.57
CA ALA A 130 1.16 -12.71 -3.41
C ALA A 130 1.69 -13.87 -2.57
N VAL A 131 1.05 -15.03 -2.68
CA VAL A 131 1.42 -16.25 -1.97
C VAL A 131 1.81 -17.31 -3.00
N ILE A 132 3.09 -17.67 -3.00
CA ILE A 132 3.67 -18.64 -3.95
C ILE A 132 4.35 -19.73 -3.17
N ASP A 133 3.69 -20.87 -3.02
CA ASP A 133 4.10 -21.98 -2.16
C ASP A 133 4.26 -21.50 -0.70
N ASN A 134 5.46 -21.46 -0.15
CA ASN A 134 5.74 -20.95 1.19
C ASN A 134 6.35 -19.52 1.19
N VAL A 135 6.32 -18.84 0.06
CA VAL A 135 6.82 -17.46 -0.07
C VAL A 135 5.66 -16.48 -0.12
N VAL A 136 5.70 -15.46 0.73
CA VAL A 136 4.68 -14.42 0.82
C VAL A 136 5.30 -13.06 0.54
N TYR A 137 4.83 -12.41 -0.50
CA TYR A 137 5.20 -11.02 -0.80
C TYR A 137 4.10 -10.10 -0.29
N VAL A 138 4.48 -9.08 0.47
CA VAL A 138 3.56 -8.07 0.99
C VAL A 138 4.01 -6.69 0.53
N SER A 139 3.18 -5.99 -0.22
CA SER A 139 3.44 -4.61 -0.59
C SER A 139 2.86 -3.64 0.44
N HIS A 140 3.72 -2.86 1.03
CA HIS A 140 3.39 -1.79 1.97
C HIS A 140 4.39 -0.64 1.75
N ALA A 141 3.96 0.47 1.19
CA ALA A 141 4.90 1.56 0.88
C ALA A 141 5.73 1.96 2.11
N PRO A 142 7.04 2.17 1.96
CA PRO A 142 7.78 2.28 0.70
C PRO A 142 8.36 0.96 0.17
N THR A 143 7.92 -0.19 0.63
CA THR A 143 8.64 -1.48 0.49
C THR A 143 7.71 -2.60 0.03
N ILE A 144 8.24 -3.54 -0.75
CA ILE A 144 7.74 -4.90 -0.85
C ILE A 144 8.63 -5.76 0.05
N THR A 145 8.03 -6.42 1.02
CA THR A 145 8.71 -7.38 1.89
C THR A 145 8.39 -8.80 1.42
N LYS A 146 9.43 -9.63 1.36
CA LYS A 146 9.31 -11.06 1.11
C LYS A 146 9.51 -11.82 2.41
N TYR A 147 8.59 -12.71 2.72
CA TYR A 147 8.65 -13.67 3.80
C TYR A 147 8.77 -15.07 3.25
N VAL A 148 9.48 -15.94 3.94
CA VAL A 148 9.51 -17.39 3.67
C VAL A 148 9.04 -18.09 4.93
N ASP A 149 7.86 -18.66 4.88
CA ASP A 149 7.26 -19.50 5.93
C ASP A 149 7.90 -20.91 5.85
N VAL A 150 9.03 -21.08 6.55
CA VAL A 150 9.90 -22.27 6.40
C VAL A 150 9.20 -23.52 6.91
N ASN A 151 8.50 -23.43 8.02
CA ASN A 151 7.79 -24.54 8.66
C ASN A 151 6.35 -24.71 8.14
N ARG A 152 5.85 -23.78 7.28
CA ARG A 152 4.55 -23.82 6.61
C ARG A 152 3.36 -23.80 7.58
N ASP A 153 3.52 -23.21 8.74
CA ASP A 153 2.46 -23.15 9.74
C ASP A 153 1.50 -21.95 9.53
N GLY A 154 1.81 -21.05 8.60
CA GLY A 154 1.02 -19.86 8.30
C GLY A 154 1.16 -18.77 9.35
N LYS A 155 2.26 -18.76 10.10
CA LYS A 155 2.61 -17.76 11.09
C LYS A 155 4.09 -17.40 10.94
N PHE A 156 4.39 -16.11 10.86
CA PHE A 156 5.78 -15.65 10.81
C PHE A 156 6.43 -15.69 12.20
N ASP A 157 7.50 -16.46 12.34
CA ASP A 157 8.38 -16.49 13.50
C ASP A 157 9.82 -16.21 13.06
N ALA A 158 10.38 -15.08 13.44
CA ALA A 158 11.73 -14.69 13.06
C ALA A 158 12.85 -15.64 13.54
N ALA A 159 12.57 -16.57 14.47
CA ALA A 159 13.50 -17.59 14.89
C ALA A 159 13.56 -18.79 13.91
N VAL A 160 12.54 -18.96 13.07
CA VAL A 160 12.38 -20.10 12.16
C VAL A 160 12.33 -19.64 10.71
N ASP A 161 11.61 -18.54 10.45
CA ASP A 161 11.26 -18.05 9.13
C ASP A 161 12.25 -16.98 8.65
N GLN A 162 12.15 -16.65 7.37
CA GLN A 162 13.00 -15.64 6.77
C GLN A 162 12.20 -14.42 6.34
N GLN A 163 12.82 -13.25 6.47
CA GLN A 163 12.28 -11.98 5.98
C GLN A 163 13.38 -11.20 5.27
N GLU A 164 13.04 -10.61 4.12
CA GLU A 164 13.92 -9.69 3.42
C GLU A 164 13.15 -8.51 2.82
N THR A 165 13.81 -7.35 2.70
CA THR A 165 13.36 -6.27 1.83
C THR A 165 13.54 -6.72 0.39
N PHE A 166 12.44 -6.97 -0.32
CA PHE A 166 12.49 -7.43 -1.70
C PHE A 166 12.75 -6.29 -2.67
N LEU A 167 11.95 -5.22 -2.58
CA LEU A 167 12.15 -3.93 -3.25
C LEU A 167 11.79 -2.79 -2.30
N THR A 168 12.42 -1.63 -2.48
CA THR A 168 12.08 -0.42 -1.75
C THR A 168 12.24 0.82 -2.62
N GLY A 169 11.69 1.97 -2.19
CA GLY A 169 11.80 3.23 -2.90
C GLY A 169 10.48 3.73 -3.49
N PHE A 170 9.35 3.15 -3.08
CA PHE A 170 8.02 3.62 -3.50
C PHE A 170 7.58 4.81 -2.64
N GLY A 171 7.02 5.83 -3.28
CA GLY A 171 6.49 7.01 -2.62
C GLY A 171 5.13 6.80 -1.98
N GLY A 172 4.72 7.74 -1.10
CA GLY A 172 3.37 7.79 -0.58
C GLY A 172 3.08 6.78 0.54
N GLN A 173 3.97 6.59 1.49
CA GLN A 173 3.64 5.82 2.69
C GLN A 173 2.37 6.36 3.34
N ASP A 174 1.41 5.49 3.67
CA ASP A 174 0.09 5.82 4.18
C ASP A 174 -0.85 6.51 3.15
N HIS A 175 -0.58 6.35 1.85
CA HIS A 175 -1.37 6.93 0.78
C HIS A 175 -1.92 5.86 -0.16
N ASP A 176 -3.18 6.02 -0.58
CA ASP A 176 -3.90 5.12 -1.48
C ASP A 176 -3.43 5.16 -2.94
N HIS A 177 -2.53 6.07 -3.27
CA HIS A 177 -1.92 6.16 -4.60
C HIS A 177 -0.45 5.72 -4.59
N SER A 178 -0.05 4.95 -3.59
CA SER A 178 1.31 4.45 -3.46
C SER A 178 1.50 3.09 -4.17
N LEU A 179 2.36 2.24 -3.62
CA LEU A 179 2.54 0.87 -4.06
C LEU A 179 1.29 0.04 -3.76
N HIS A 180 0.78 -0.64 -4.78
CA HIS A 180 -0.40 -1.51 -4.68
C HIS A 180 -0.03 -2.98 -4.85
N ALA A 181 -0.51 -3.61 -5.93
CA ALA A 181 -0.40 -5.03 -6.12
C ALA A 181 1.04 -5.52 -6.30
N VAL A 182 1.26 -6.72 -5.81
CA VAL A 182 2.28 -7.65 -6.26
C VAL A 182 1.56 -8.96 -6.57
N VAL A 183 1.67 -9.45 -7.81
CA VAL A 183 1.00 -10.69 -8.26
C VAL A 183 1.95 -11.57 -9.04
N ALA A 184 1.77 -12.89 -8.94
CA ALA A 184 2.50 -13.84 -9.76
C ALA A 184 1.91 -13.91 -11.16
N GLY A 185 2.76 -13.80 -12.16
CA GLY A 185 2.38 -14.00 -13.56
C GLY A 185 2.55 -15.44 -14.03
N PRO A 186 1.86 -15.81 -15.12
CA PRO A 186 1.96 -17.15 -15.71
C PRO A 186 3.34 -17.42 -16.33
N ASP A 187 4.14 -16.39 -16.56
CA ASP A 187 5.51 -16.45 -17.08
C ASP A 187 6.56 -16.65 -15.95
N GLY A 188 6.12 -16.86 -14.71
CA GLY A 188 6.99 -17.02 -13.54
C GLY A 188 7.59 -15.72 -13.02
N LYS A 189 7.14 -14.56 -13.52
CA LYS A 189 7.54 -13.23 -13.04
C LYS A 189 6.56 -12.68 -12.03
N LEU A 190 7.03 -11.70 -11.27
CA LEU A 190 6.17 -10.88 -10.43
C LEU A 190 5.76 -9.61 -11.18
N TYR A 191 4.52 -9.24 -11.07
CA TYR A 191 3.95 -8.01 -11.61
C TYR A 191 3.61 -7.08 -10.46
N ILE A 192 3.99 -5.81 -10.59
CA ILE A 192 3.79 -4.79 -9.58
C ILE A 192 3.08 -3.58 -10.15
N ASN A 193 2.25 -2.94 -9.33
CA ASN A 193 1.60 -1.68 -9.66
C ASN A 193 1.90 -0.64 -8.59
N SER A 194 2.13 0.58 -9.04
CA SER A 194 2.22 1.75 -8.18
C SER A 194 1.37 2.88 -8.75
N GLY A 195 0.64 3.56 -7.89
CA GLY A 195 -0.08 4.77 -8.22
C GLY A 195 0.86 5.98 -8.35
N ASN A 196 0.25 7.18 -8.45
CA ASN A 196 0.97 8.39 -8.85
C ASN A 196 1.75 9.10 -7.72
N CYS A 197 2.10 8.39 -6.66
CA CYS A 197 3.07 8.85 -5.65
C CYS A 197 4.53 8.71 -6.11
N GLY A 198 4.77 8.10 -7.27
CA GLY A 198 6.10 7.94 -7.85
C GLY A 198 6.99 6.93 -7.12
N ALA A 199 8.19 6.73 -7.64
CA ALA A 199 9.15 5.79 -7.08
C ALA A 199 10.59 6.11 -7.50
N VAL A 200 11.56 5.74 -6.67
CA VAL A 200 12.97 5.58 -7.03
C VAL A 200 13.38 4.20 -6.54
N VAL A 201 13.29 3.23 -7.41
CA VAL A 201 13.49 1.80 -7.10
C VAL A 201 14.73 1.29 -7.79
N THR A 202 15.61 0.65 -7.03
CA THR A 202 16.75 -0.09 -7.59
C THR A 202 16.46 -1.58 -7.48
N ASP A 203 16.49 -2.30 -8.58
CA ASP A 203 16.31 -3.74 -8.60
C ASP A 203 17.55 -4.47 -8.09
N LYS A 204 17.46 -5.78 -7.85
CA LYS A 204 18.60 -6.54 -7.33
C LYS A 204 19.74 -6.76 -8.33
N SER A 205 19.58 -6.32 -9.59
CA SER A 205 20.69 -6.22 -10.55
C SER A 205 21.46 -4.89 -10.46
N GLY A 206 20.98 -3.95 -9.63
CA GLY A 206 21.55 -2.62 -9.46
C GLY A 206 21.01 -1.56 -10.41
N LYS A 207 20.01 -1.87 -11.23
CA LYS A 207 19.39 -0.94 -12.16
C LYS A 207 18.32 -0.10 -11.45
N THR A 208 18.44 1.23 -11.57
CA THR A 208 17.54 2.19 -10.90
C THR A 208 16.50 2.76 -11.85
N PHE A 209 15.25 2.68 -11.43
CA PHE A 209 14.09 3.26 -12.11
C PHE A 209 13.58 4.47 -11.33
N ARG A 210 13.33 5.56 -12.03
CA ARG A 210 12.87 6.85 -11.48
C ARG A 210 11.55 7.20 -12.10
N VAL A 211 10.49 7.14 -11.31
CA VAL A 211 9.11 7.44 -11.73
C VAL A 211 8.66 8.69 -11.01
N THR A 212 8.25 9.69 -11.79
CA THR A 212 7.82 11.00 -11.25
C THR A 212 6.63 10.86 -10.31
N SER A 213 6.59 11.68 -9.26
CA SER A 213 5.44 11.81 -8.37
C SER A 213 4.57 12.99 -8.77
N ASN A 214 3.24 12.85 -8.68
CA ASN A 214 2.30 13.98 -8.75
C ASN A 214 2.19 14.73 -7.41
N TYR A 215 2.72 14.16 -6.35
CA TYR A 215 2.74 14.73 -5.02
C TYR A 215 4.17 15.14 -4.70
N VAL A 216 4.37 16.43 -4.47
CA VAL A 216 5.68 17.03 -4.18
C VAL A 216 5.74 17.69 -2.80
N ASP A 217 4.72 17.46 -2.00
CA ASP A 217 4.58 17.95 -0.63
C ASP A 217 4.00 16.85 0.29
N GLU A 218 4.10 17.05 1.60
CA GLU A 218 3.74 16.06 2.61
C GLU A 218 2.23 15.78 2.73
N ARG A 219 1.38 16.35 1.90
CA ARG A 219 -0.09 16.18 1.97
C ARG A 219 -0.57 14.78 1.58
N GLY A 220 0.29 13.90 1.19
CA GLY A 220 -0.06 12.55 0.74
C GLY A 220 0.79 11.46 1.34
N GLY A 221 1.44 11.67 2.48
CA GLY A 221 2.29 10.66 3.11
C GLY A 221 3.78 11.01 3.05
N LYS A 222 4.63 10.00 3.21
CA LYS A 222 6.08 10.16 3.21
C LYS A 222 6.70 9.59 1.93
N TRP A 223 7.80 10.17 1.52
CA TRP A 223 8.62 9.70 0.39
C TRP A 223 10.02 9.35 0.89
N PRO A 224 10.59 8.22 0.46
CA PRO A 224 11.99 7.87 0.73
C PRO A 224 12.97 8.58 -0.22
N PHE A 225 12.50 9.49 -1.08
CA PHE A 225 13.28 10.23 -2.05
C PHE A 225 12.76 11.67 -2.19
N ASP A 226 13.58 12.57 -2.78
CA ASP A 226 13.12 13.90 -3.13
C ASP A 226 12.24 13.86 -4.39
N ALA A 227 10.92 13.98 -4.18
CA ALA A 227 9.94 13.93 -5.25
C ALA A 227 10.08 15.08 -6.26
N ARG A 228 10.58 16.25 -5.84
CA ARG A 228 10.81 17.39 -6.75
C ARG A 228 12.04 17.17 -7.63
N ALA A 229 13.13 16.71 -7.02
CA ALA A 229 14.36 16.42 -7.75
C ALA A 229 14.19 15.25 -8.73
N ASN A 230 13.21 14.38 -8.52
CA ASN A 230 12.91 13.24 -9.39
C ASN A 230 12.15 13.63 -10.68
N ILE A 231 11.63 14.86 -10.78
CA ILE A 231 10.86 15.31 -11.96
C ILE A 231 11.77 15.39 -13.19
N GLY A 232 11.40 14.68 -14.26
CA GLY A 232 12.13 14.67 -15.53
C GLY A 232 13.48 13.96 -15.49
N THR A 233 13.83 13.30 -14.38
CA THR A 233 15.08 12.55 -14.25
C THR A 233 15.00 11.23 -15.05
N LYS A 234 16.06 10.92 -15.81
CA LYS A 234 16.14 9.65 -16.54
C LYS A 234 16.41 8.49 -15.58
N SER A 235 15.75 7.39 -15.87
CA SER A 235 16.08 6.07 -15.31
C SER A 235 17.31 5.45 -16.00
N ASP A 236 17.86 4.40 -15.42
CA ASP A 236 19.03 3.72 -16.00
C ASP A 236 18.72 2.97 -17.32
N ASP A 237 17.44 2.80 -17.65
CA ASP A 237 16.98 2.34 -18.96
C ASP A 237 16.94 3.45 -20.03
N GLY A 238 17.26 4.70 -19.65
CA GLY A 238 17.33 5.86 -20.53
C GLY A 238 16.00 6.61 -20.71
N PHE A 239 14.88 6.12 -20.13
CA PHE A 239 13.58 6.75 -20.23
C PHE A 239 13.29 7.69 -19.04
N VAL A 240 12.41 8.65 -19.28
CA VAL A 240 11.76 9.47 -18.25
C VAL A 240 10.36 8.92 -18.05
N TRP A 241 10.09 8.38 -16.86
CA TRP A 241 8.82 7.74 -16.55
C TRP A 241 7.87 8.71 -15.84
N SER A 242 6.64 8.79 -16.34
CA SER A 242 5.55 9.53 -15.69
C SER A 242 5.05 8.79 -14.45
N SER A 243 4.32 9.51 -13.60
CA SER A 243 3.76 8.98 -12.36
C SER A 243 2.74 7.87 -12.58
N GLY A 244 2.74 6.89 -11.68
CA GLY A 244 1.93 5.68 -11.73
C GLY A 244 2.42 4.73 -12.83
N PHE A 245 2.74 3.50 -12.44
CA PHE A 245 3.28 2.53 -13.38
C PHE A 245 2.85 1.09 -13.06
N SER A 246 2.90 0.26 -14.09
CA SER A 246 2.94 -1.20 -13.99
C SER A 246 4.32 -1.67 -14.41
N GLY A 247 4.88 -2.62 -13.67
CA GLY A 247 6.17 -3.23 -13.97
C GLY A 247 6.14 -4.73 -13.75
N ARG A 248 7.13 -5.41 -14.29
CA ARG A 248 7.38 -6.83 -13.99
C ARG A 248 8.85 -7.06 -13.71
N LEU A 249 9.14 -8.10 -12.94
CA LEU A 249 10.50 -8.47 -12.58
C LEU A 249 10.58 -9.97 -12.30
N ASN A 250 11.80 -10.50 -12.29
CA ASN A 250 12.04 -11.88 -11.92
C ASN A 250 11.74 -12.12 -10.42
N ALA A 251 11.40 -13.34 -10.05
CA ALA A 251 11.11 -13.73 -8.65
C ALA A 251 12.32 -13.56 -7.70
N ASP A 252 13.54 -13.44 -8.25
CA ASP A 252 14.75 -13.11 -7.49
C ASP A 252 14.95 -11.60 -7.25
N GLY A 253 14.09 -10.75 -7.84
CA GLY A 253 14.13 -9.29 -7.72
C GLY A 253 14.99 -8.58 -8.75
N THR A 254 15.53 -9.30 -9.74
CA THR A 254 16.28 -8.73 -10.86
C THR A 254 15.39 -8.43 -12.06
N GLY A 255 15.91 -7.67 -13.02
CA GLY A 255 15.29 -7.49 -14.32
C GLY A 255 13.97 -6.73 -14.29
N LEU A 256 13.86 -5.71 -13.43
CA LEU A 256 12.69 -4.83 -13.42
C LEU A 256 12.53 -4.16 -14.79
N GLU A 257 11.32 -4.21 -15.30
CA GLU A 257 10.91 -3.60 -16.56
C GLU A 257 9.59 -2.84 -16.32
N ILE A 258 9.52 -1.58 -16.74
CA ILE A 258 8.28 -0.81 -16.71
C ILE A 258 7.50 -1.10 -17.98
N LEU A 259 6.30 -1.66 -17.84
CA LEU A 259 5.42 -2.05 -18.95
C LEU A 259 4.52 -0.91 -19.41
N GLY A 260 4.20 0.03 -18.51
CA GLY A 260 3.38 1.18 -18.80
C GLY A 260 3.39 2.16 -17.65
N ASN A 261 3.08 3.43 -17.94
CA ASN A 261 3.09 4.51 -16.97
C ASN A 261 2.00 5.55 -17.27
N GLY A 262 1.89 6.59 -16.42
CA GLY A 262 0.89 7.63 -16.56
C GLY A 262 -0.44 7.26 -15.87
N TYR A 263 -0.44 6.26 -15.00
CA TYR A 263 -1.61 5.84 -14.25
C TYR A 263 -1.80 6.68 -12.99
N ARG A 264 -3.04 6.84 -12.57
CA ARG A 264 -3.33 7.59 -11.32
C ARG A 264 -3.32 6.66 -10.10
N ASN A 265 -4.11 5.61 -10.13
CA ASN A 265 -4.36 4.72 -9.01
C ASN A 265 -4.72 3.32 -9.50
N SER A 266 -3.80 2.70 -10.27
CA SER A 266 -3.97 1.32 -10.73
C SER A 266 -3.83 0.40 -9.54
N TYR A 267 -4.90 -0.32 -9.22
CA TYR A 267 -4.92 -1.17 -8.03
C TYR A 267 -4.24 -2.50 -8.30
N GLU A 268 -4.53 -3.13 -9.43
CA GLU A 268 -4.03 -4.44 -9.79
C GLU A 268 -3.80 -4.56 -11.30
N SER A 269 -2.83 -5.38 -11.72
CA SER A 269 -2.61 -5.80 -13.10
C SER A 269 -2.79 -7.31 -13.19
N ARG A 270 -3.41 -7.76 -14.28
CA ARG A 270 -3.50 -9.18 -14.60
C ARG A 270 -2.79 -9.44 -15.93
N GLY A 271 -1.83 -10.37 -15.93
CA GLY A 271 -1.25 -10.91 -17.16
C GLY A 271 -2.27 -11.80 -17.89
N THR A 272 -2.44 -11.63 -19.18
CA THR A 272 -3.21 -12.51 -20.06
C THR A 272 -2.28 -13.38 -20.85
#